data_4de00cf14f50ef778e0e377cf7ef9a34
#
_entry.id   4de00cf14f50ef778e0e377cf7ef9a34
#
_cell.length_a   1.000
_cell.length_b   1.000
_cell.length_c   1.000
_cell.angle_alpha   90.00
_cell.angle_beta   90.00
_cell.angle_gamma   90.00
#
_symmetry.space_group_name_H-M   'P 1'
#
loop_
_entity.id
_entity.type
_entity.pdbx_description
1 polymer ?
#
loop_
_entity_poly.entity_id
_entity_poly.type
_entity_poly.pdbx_seq_one_letter_code
_entity_poly.pdbx_strand_id
1 'polypeptide(L)'
;MRTACGVLLFRTRLRSGRGARSNHAMFDLPKTSANYVPLSPLSFIRRTAEVFPDRAAILHGELRQSWAQTYDRARRLASALSRHAAPGQTVAAMLPNTPAMVEAHFGVPMAGCVLNALNIRLDAETIAFILEHGEARVLLTDREFSGVIGKALALMKSPRPLVIDVEDPLAPPGALVGTQTYEAFLAKGDPDFAWSLPADEWDAIALNYTSGTTGNPKGVVYHHRGAYMNAVGNVLTWAMPHHPVYLWTLPMFHCNGWCFPWTVAAMAGTNVCLRRVDAAAVIEALDRHGVTHLCGAPIVMGAILNHPGVQKRPHPVRMMTAGAAPPAAVIEGMERLGFEITHVYGLTEVYGPATVCAWHEEWDALPTEQRAAMKARQGVAYVVQEAVMVADPATLAPVPRDGRTMGEILMRGNITMKGYLKNATATDEAFAGGWFHTGDLAVQHPDGYVEIRDRSKDIIISGGENISTIEIEDVLYRHPAVLEAAVVARPDPKWGETPCAFVTLRPDATATAAEIIAFCRERMAHFKAPRTVVFGPLPKTSTGKMQKFMLREQARQLEG
;
A
#
# COMPACT_ATOMS: atom_id res chain seq x y z
N MET A 1 -23.93 -38.22 -14.22
CA MET A 1 -23.96 -38.26 -12.74
C MET A 1 -23.54 -36.87 -12.27
N ARG A 2 -24.50 -36.10 -11.74
CA ARG A 2 -24.27 -34.72 -11.28
C ARG A 2 -23.93 -34.78 -9.80
N THR A 3 -22.75 -34.31 -9.41
CA THR A 3 -22.39 -34.15 -8.00
C THR A 3 -22.57 -32.68 -7.65
N ALA A 4 -23.57 -32.39 -6.84
CA ALA A 4 -23.83 -31.06 -6.29
C ALA A 4 -22.85 -30.80 -5.14
N CYS A 5 -22.08 -29.73 -5.25
CA CYS A 5 -21.25 -29.22 -4.17
C CYS A 5 -22.11 -28.30 -3.29
N GLY A 6 -22.46 -28.80 -2.09
CA GLY A 6 -23.27 -28.06 -1.14
C GLY A 6 -22.49 -26.98 -0.42
N VAL A 7 -22.92 -25.74 -0.57
CA VAL A 7 -22.44 -24.60 0.23
C VAL A 7 -23.05 -24.72 1.62
N LEU A 8 -22.21 -24.93 2.64
CA LEU A 8 -22.60 -24.95 4.05
C LEU A 8 -22.85 -23.52 4.55
N LEU A 9 -24.12 -23.14 4.63
CA LEU A 9 -24.55 -21.90 5.27
C LEU A 9 -24.55 -22.08 6.80
N PHE A 10 -23.59 -21.51 7.49
CA PHE A 10 -23.62 -21.39 8.95
C PHE A 10 -24.65 -20.32 9.38
N ARG A 11 -25.84 -20.77 9.76
CA ARG A 11 -26.80 -19.94 10.52
C ARG A 11 -26.44 -20.01 12.00
N THR A 12 -25.85 -18.97 12.54
CA THR A 12 -25.72 -18.79 13.99
C THR A 12 -27.07 -18.37 14.59
N ARG A 13 -27.78 -19.33 15.19
CA ARG A 13 -28.89 -19.05 16.12
C ARG A 13 -28.30 -18.82 17.52
N LEU A 14 -28.36 -17.59 18.02
CA LEU A 14 -28.26 -17.32 19.44
C LEU A 14 -29.43 -17.98 20.16
N ARG A 15 -29.17 -19.09 20.88
CA ARG A 15 -30.07 -19.63 21.89
C ARG A 15 -29.42 -19.45 23.25
N SER A 16 -30.06 -18.61 24.08
CA SER A 16 -29.92 -18.62 25.53
C SER A 16 -30.48 -19.97 26.04
N GLY A 17 -29.60 -20.79 26.61
CA GLY A 17 -30.04 -22.07 27.20
C GLY A 17 -28.94 -22.60 28.11
N ARG A 18 -29.21 -22.65 29.40
CA ARG A 18 -28.40 -23.31 30.43
C ARG A 18 -28.21 -24.80 30.10
N GLY A 19 -26.98 -25.29 30.19
CA GLY A 19 -26.66 -26.66 30.50
C GLY A 19 -26.50 -27.61 29.32
N ALA A 20 -25.37 -27.52 28.61
CA ALA A 20 -24.69 -28.69 28.05
C ALA A 20 -23.22 -28.54 28.34
N ARG A 21 -22.70 -29.21 29.34
CA ARG A 21 -21.25 -29.47 29.47
C ARG A 21 -20.87 -30.28 28.24
N SER A 22 -20.32 -29.60 27.22
CA SER A 22 -19.83 -30.27 26.02
C SER A 22 -18.63 -31.14 26.37
N ASN A 23 -18.49 -32.29 25.72
CA ASN A 23 -17.34 -33.21 25.81
C ASN A 23 -15.98 -32.61 25.36
N HIS A 24 -15.77 -31.32 25.54
CA HIS A 24 -14.50 -30.63 25.22
C HIS A 24 -13.42 -30.82 26.30
N ALA A 25 -13.76 -31.41 27.46
CA ALA A 25 -12.82 -31.56 28.58
C ALA A 25 -11.57 -32.41 28.26
N MET A 26 -11.64 -33.31 27.27
CA MET A 26 -10.50 -34.15 26.89
C MET A 26 -9.38 -33.39 26.16
N PHE A 27 -9.69 -32.27 25.50
CA PHE A 27 -8.73 -31.44 24.76
C PHE A 27 -8.59 -30.03 25.34
N ASP A 28 -9.12 -29.80 26.56
CA ASP A 28 -9.01 -28.52 27.27
C ASP A 28 -7.62 -28.39 27.90
N LEU A 29 -6.61 -28.19 27.05
CA LEU A 29 -5.21 -27.99 27.42
C LEU A 29 -4.92 -26.51 27.44
N PRO A 30 -4.35 -25.99 28.55
CA PRO A 30 -4.10 -24.56 28.70
C PRO A 30 -3.00 -24.07 27.77
N LYS A 31 -3.09 -22.82 27.35
CA LYS A 31 -1.97 -22.09 26.76
C LYS A 31 -0.89 -21.87 27.82
N THR A 32 0.36 -22.13 27.46
CA THR A 32 1.53 -21.88 28.29
C THR A 32 2.57 -21.10 27.50
N SER A 33 3.57 -20.56 28.17
CA SER A 33 4.69 -19.90 27.49
C SER A 33 5.49 -20.81 26.55
N ALA A 34 5.34 -22.14 26.70
CA ALA A 34 5.99 -23.11 25.84
C ALA A 34 5.27 -23.31 24.50
N ASN A 35 3.95 -23.16 24.46
CA ASN A 35 3.13 -23.48 23.29
C ASN A 35 2.32 -22.31 22.74
N TYR A 36 2.39 -21.13 23.36
CA TYR A 36 1.72 -19.93 22.89
C TYR A 36 2.58 -18.69 23.09
N VAL A 37 2.91 -18.04 21.99
CA VAL A 37 3.61 -16.75 21.95
C VAL A 37 2.82 -15.83 21.01
N PRO A 38 2.53 -14.58 21.41
CA PRO A 38 1.85 -13.64 20.53
C PRO A 38 2.58 -13.44 19.21
N LEU A 39 1.86 -13.46 18.11
CA LEU A 39 2.44 -13.20 16.79
C LEU A 39 2.90 -11.74 16.71
N SER A 40 4.19 -11.56 16.38
CA SER A 40 4.76 -10.25 16.14
C SER A 40 5.93 -10.35 15.15
N PRO A 41 6.04 -9.44 14.17
CA PRO A 41 7.16 -9.46 13.23
C PRO A 41 8.51 -9.12 13.89
N LEU A 42 8.52 -8.68 15.15
CA LEU A 42 9.74 -8.44 15.92
C LEU A 42 10.57 -9.71 16.13
N SER A 43 9.93 -10.88 16.10
CA SER A 43 10.63 -12.17 16.17
C SER A 43 11.56 -12.41 14.99
N PHE A 44 11.26 -11.82 13.83
CA PHE A 44 12.05 -12.02 12.60
C PHE A 44 13.44 -11.40 12.72
N ILE A 45 13.53 -10.12 13.11
CA ILE A 45 14.83 -9.45 13.20
C ILE A 45 15.73 -10.08 14.29
N ARG A 46 15.15 -10.49 15.44
CA ARG A 46 15.90 -11.18 16.49
C ARG A 46 16.53 -12.46 15.95
N ARG A 47 15.71 -13.34 15.36
CA ARG A 47 16.19 -14.59 14.76
C ARG A 47 17.24 -14.33 13.69
N THR A 48 17.02 -13.35 12.83
CA THR A 48 17.93 -13.07 11.70
C THR A 48 19.26 -12.51 12.19
N ALA A 49 19.26 -11.65 13.19
CA ALA A 49 20.49 -11.15 13.81
C ALA A 49 21.29 -12.25 14.53
N GLU A 50 20.61 -13.24 15.11
CA GLU A 50 21.26 -14.39 15.76
C GLU A 50 21.83 -15.39 14.76
N VAL A 51 21.10 -15.68 13.66
CA VAL A 51 21.47 -16.74 12.70
C VAL A 51 22.39 -16.22 11.59
N PHE A 52 22.21 -14.96 11.19
CA PHE A 52 22.93 -14.34 10.05
C PHE A 52 23.52 -12.96 10.45
N PRO A 53 24.29 -12.86 11.57
CA PRO A 53 24.73 -11.59 12.14
C PRO A 53 25.48 -10.69 11.17
N ASP A 54 26.37 -11.28 10.36
CA ASP A 54 27.29 -10.55 9.46
C ASP A 54 26.71 -10.27 8.06
N ARG A 55 25.51 -10.83 7.78
CA ARG A 55 24.85 -10.59 6.50
C ARG A 55 24.39 -9.15 6.39
N ALA A 56 24.56 -8.55 5.22
CA ALA A 56 24.06 -7.19 4.97
C ALA A 56 22.54 -7.13 5.15
N ALA A 57 22.11 -6.31 6.09
CA ALA A 57 20.71 -5.96 6.32
C ALA A 57 20.31 -4.73 5.50
N ILE A 58 21.20 -3.73 5.41
CA ILE A 58 20.95 -2.43 4.79
C ILE A 58 22.14 -2.03 3.94
N LEU A 59 21.84 -1.57 2.72
CA LEU A 59 22.76 -0.84 1.82
C LEU A 59 22.16 0.53 1.53
N HIS A 60 22.97 1.61 1.71
CA HIS A 60 22.53 2.97 1.46
C HIS A 60 23.73 3.85 1.09
N GLY A 61 23.88 4.21 -0.18
CA GLY A 61 25.11 4.80 -0.69
C GLY A 61 26.31 3.89 -0.39
N GLU A 62 27.29 4.40 0.36
CA GLU A 62 28.46 3.63 0.81
C GLU A 62 28.22 2.87 2.14
N LEU A 63 27.12 3.16 2.83
CA LEU A 63 26.79 2.47 4.07
C LEU A 63 26.43 1.01 3.79
N ARG A 64 27.12 0.12 4.52
CA ARG A 64 26.78 -1.30 4.63
C ARG A 64 26.59 -1.63 6.10
N GLN A 65 25.38 -2.00 6.48
CA GLN A 65 25.02 -2.36 7.87
C GLN A 65 24.57 -3.81 7.92
N SER A 66 25.10 -4.57 8.87
CA SER A 66 24.75 -5.98 9.04
C SER A 66 23.45 -6.17 9.85
N TRP A 67 22.91 -7.38 9.89
CA TRP A 67 21.73 -7.69 10.72
C TRP A 67 22.03 -7.55 12.21
N ALA A 68 23.22 -7.91 12.68
CA ALA A 68 23.62 -7.68 14.08
C ALA A 68 23.64 -6.19 14.41
N GLN A 69 24.22 -5.37 13.54
CA GLN A 69 24.25 -3.91 13.71
C GLN A 69 22.85 -3.29 13.65
N THR A 70 22.01 -3.73 12.70
CA THR A 70 20.62 -3.24 12.58
C THR A 70 19.80 -3.58 13.83
N TYR A 71 19.97 -4.78 14.38
CA TYR A 71 19.29 -5.20 15.60
C TYR A 71 19.79 -4.42 16.83
N ASP A 72 21.10 -4.20 16.96
CA ASP A 72 21.69 -3.36 18.01
C ASP A 72 21.10 -1.95 17.97
N ARG A 73 21.09 -1.31 16.80
CA ARG A 73 20.54 0.04 16.61
C ARG A 73 19.04 0.11 16.90
N ALA A 74 18.27 -0.91 16.50
CA ALA A 74 16.84 -0.99 16.82
C ALA A 74 16.60 -1.11 18.34
N ARG A 75 17.42 -1.89 19.07
CA ARG A 75 17.35 -1.97 20.54
C ARG A 75 17.74 -0.65 21.22
N ARG A 76 18.80 0.02 20.72
CA ARG A 76 19.17 1.36 21.22
C ARG A 76 18.05 2.37 21.00
N LEU A 77 17.42 2.34 19.80
CA LEU A 77 16.27 3.19 19.52
C LEU A 77 15.13 2.91 20.50
N ALA A 78 14.80 1.65 20.73
CA ALA A 78 13.74 1.25 21.66
C ALA A 78 14.04 1.72 23.09
N SER A 79 15.26 1.51 23.57
CA SER A 79 15.73 1.97 24.89
C SER A 79 15.65 3.50 25.04
N ALA A 80 16.08 4.24 24.01
CA ALA A 80 16.01 5.70 24.04
C ALA A 80 14.55 6.19 24.03
N LEU A 81 13.70 5.60 23.20
CA LEU A 81 12.27 5.94 23.09
C LEU A 81 11.51 5.65 24.38
N SER A 82 11.78 4.55 25.09
CA SER A 82 11.08 4.17 26.32
C SER A 82 11.19 5.21 27.45
N ARG A 83 12.14 6.14 27.35
CA ARG A 83 12.28 7.27 28.27
C ARG A 83 11.35 8.46 27.95
N HIS A 84 10.75 8.46 26.76
CA HIS A 84 9.97 9.59 26.24
C HIS A 84 8.55 9.21 25.83
N ALA A 85 8.30 7.93 25.59
CA ALA A 85 7.00 7.39 25.22
C ALA A 85 6.72 6.09 25.96
N ALA A 86 5.53 5.96 26.51
CA ALA A 86 5.06 4.73 27.17
C ALA A 86 4.51 3.74 26.11
N PRO A 87 4.41 2.44 26.45
CA PRO A 87 3.75 1.46 25.57
C PRO A 87 2.36 1.92 25.12
N GLY A 88 2.04 1.68 23.85
CA GLY A 88 0.80 2.13 23.21
C GLY A 88 0.80 3.58 22.71
N GLN A 89 1.79 4.40 23.09
CA GLN A 89 1.91 5.76 22.58
C GLN A 89 2.55 5.81 21.19
N THR A 90 2.24 6.88 20.46
CA THR A 90 2.66 7.04 19.08
C THR A 90 4.05 7.70 18.96
N VAL A 91 4.90 7.10 18.14
CA VAL A 91 6.14 7.68 17.64
C VAL A 91 5.97 7.93 16.15
N ALA A 92 5.99 9.18 15.73
CA ALA A 92 5.87 9.57 14.34
C ALA A 92 7.24 9.51 13.64
N ALA A 93 7.26 9.13 12.36
CA ALA A 93 8.44 9.10 11.53
C ALA A 93 8.17 9.72 10.15
N MET A 94 8.79 10.86 9.85
CA MET A 94 8.77 11.49 8.53
C MET A 94 10.14 11.32 7.87
N LEU A 95 10.33 10.14 7.29
CA LEU A 95 11.62 9.67 6.77
C LEU A 95 11.44 9.13 5.34
N PRO A 96 12.37 9.39 4.42
CA PRO A 96 12.44 8.67 3.14
C PRO A 96 12.81 7.20 3.35
N ASN A 97 13.03 6.45 2.26
CA ASN A 97 13.54 5.09 2.32
C ASN A 97 15.03 5.09 2.73
N THR A 98 15.29 5.19 4.02
CA THR A 98 16.62 5.32 4.61
C THR A 98 16.82 4.27 5.72
N PRO A 99 18.06 4.05 6.17
CA PRO A 99 18.35 3.13 7.28
C PRO A 99 17.53 3.41 8.54
N ALA A 100 17.39 4.68 8.92
CA ALA A 100 16.61 5.09 10.09
C ALA A 100 15.13 4.68 9.98
N MET A 101 14.55 4.68 8.77
CA MET A 101 13.18 4.22 8.57
C MET A 101 13.05 2.70 8.72
N VAL A 102 14.04 1.93 8.24
CA VAL A 102 14.08 0.47 8.48
C VAL A 102 14.19 0.20 9.99
N GLU A 103 15.09 0.89 10.68
CA GLU A 103 15.30 0.73 12.13
C GLU A 103 14.04 1.12 12.93
N ALA A 104 13.31 2.16 12.50
CA ALA A 104 12.07 2.59 13.14
C ALA A 104 10.96 1.50 13.09
N HIS A 105 10.89 0.70 12.01
CA HIS A 105 9.92 -0.41 11.91
C HIS A 105 10.12 -1.50 12.97
N PHE A 106 11.30 -1.56 13.58
CA PHE A 106 11.61 -2.49 14.66
C PHE A 106 11.76 -1.80 16.01
N GLY A 107 12.54 -0.72 16.08
CA GLY A 107 12.85 -0.06 17.34
C GLY A 107 11.63 0.60 18.01
N VAL A 108 10.72 1.16 17.23
CA VAL A 108 9.49 1.76 17.78
C VAL A 108 8.59 0.68 18.41
N PRO A 109 8.24 -0.41 17.71
CA PRO A 109 7.46 -1.48 18.34
C PRO A 109 8.22 -2.24 19.45
N MET A 110 9.55 -2.34 19.42
CA MET A 110 10.33 -2.90 20.53
C MET A 110 10.21 -2.07 21.80
N ALA A 111 9.99 -0.75 21.69
CA ALA A 111 9.66 0.11 22.83
C ALA A 111 8.21 -0.06 23.32
N GLY A 112 7.42 -0.93 22.67
CA GLY A 112 5.98 -1.07 22.88
C GLY A 112 5.16 0.07 22.26
N CYS A 113 5.77 0.95 21.46
CA CYS A 113 5.13 2.12 20.85
C CYS A 113 4.53 1.80 19.48
N VAL A 114 3.67 2.70 19.00
CA VAL A 114 3.00 2.59 17.71
C VAL A 114 3.73 3.47 16.69
N LEU A 115 4.23 2.88 15.61
CA LEU A 115 4.90 3.63 14.54
C LEU A 115 3.88 4.35 13.65
N ASN A 116 3.89 5.68 13.67
CA ASN A 116 3.12 6.49 12.73
C ASN A 116 4.03 6.95 11.58
N ALA A 117 3.99 6.22 10.47
CA ALA A 117 4.79 6.52 9.29
C ALA A 117 4.12 7.59 8.43
N LEU A 118 4.70 8.81 8.41
CA LEU A 118 4.15 9.95 7.69
C LEU A 118 4.60 9.97 6.22
N ASN A 119 3.67 10.33 5.35
CA ASN A 119 3.99 10.62 3.96
C ASN A 119 4.87 11.89 3.87
N ILE A 120 6.03 11.75 3.26
CA ILE A 120 7.06 12.82 3.16
C ILE A 120 6.67 14.00 2.25
N ARG A 121 5.52 13.96 1.59
CA ARG A 121 5.04 15.00 0.68
C ARG A 121 3.81 15.74 1.19
N LEU A 122 3.48 15.56 2.48
CA LEU A 122 2.37 16.26 3.11
C LEU A 122 2.71 17.74 3.33
N ASP A 123 1.66 18.57 3.31
CA ASP A 123 1.72 19.97 3.74
C ASP A 123 1.74 20.09 5.27
N ALA A 124 2.03 21.30 5.74
CA ALA A 124 2.22 21.58 7.15
C ALA A 124 0.92 21.40 7.98
N GLU A 125 -0.22 21.77 7.42
CA GLU A 125 -1.53 21.64 8.06
C GLU A 125 -1.89 20.17 8.29
N THR A 126 -1.69 19.35 7.26
CA THR A 126 -1.94 17.90 7.34
C THR A 126 -0.98 17.22 8.32
N ILE A 127 0.31 17.60 8.33
CA ILE A 127 1.28 17.06 9.28
C ILE A 127 0.88 17.45 10.71
N ALA A 128 0.54 18.72 10.95
CA ALA A 128 0.10 19.19 12.27
C ALA A 128 -1.12 18.39 12.75
N PHE A 129 -2.13 18.21 11.88
CA PHE A 129 -3.31 17.40 12.18
C PHE A 129 -2.93 15.96 12.55
N ILE A 130 -2.06 15.31 11.78
CA ILE A 130 -1.67 13.91 12.01
C ILE A 130 -0.93 13.77 13.35
N LEU A 131 -0.01 14.68 13.66
CA LEU A 131 0.73 14.67 14.92
C LEU A 131 -0.18 14.87 16.13
N GLU A 132 -1.17 15.78 16.04
CA GLU A 132 -2.15 16.04 17.08
C GLU A 132 -3.15 14.88 17.23
N HIS A 133 -3.77 14.45 16.13
CA HIS A 133 -4.77 13.39 16.13
C HIS A 133 -4.18 12.05 16.59
N GLY A 134 -2.94 11.73 16.15
CA GLY A 134 -2.18 10.55 16.54
C GLY A 134 -1.51 10.68 17.92
N GLU A 135 -1.57 11.83 18.57
CA GLU A 135 -0.95 12.11 19.88
C GLU A 135 0.56 11.74 19.91
N ALA A 136 1.27 12.11 18.86
CA ALA A 136 2.68 11.79 18.73
C ALA A 136 3.52 12.34 19.91
N ARG A 137 4.27 11.47 20.58
CA ARG A 137 5.19 11.83 21.68
C ARG A 137 6.59 12.17 21.19
N VAL A 138 7.03 11.48 20.14
CA VAL A 138 8.32 11.66 19.50
C VAL A 138 8.08 11.77 18.00
N LEU A 139 8.85 12.62 17.34
CA LEU A 139 8.92 12.74 15.88
C LEU A 139 10.36 12.51 15.43
N LEU A 140 10.57 11.43 14.69
CA LEU A 140 11.79 11.21 13.93
C LEU A 140 11.63 11.88 12.57
N THR A 141 12.48 12.84 12.22
CA THR A 141 12.34 13.54 10.95
C THR A 141 13.68 13.74 10.26
N ASP A 142 13.68 13.57 8.93
CA ASP A 142 14.86 13.89 8.14
C ASP A 142 15.00 15.41 7.99
N ARG A 143 16.24 15.90 8.04
CA ARG A 143 16.59 17.33 7.91
C ARG A 143 16.06 17.96 6.62
N GLU A 144 15.93 17.18 5.55
CA GLU A 144 15.34 17.66 4.29
C GLU A 144 13.95 18.27 4.50
N PHE A 145 13.19 17.78 5.50
CA PHE A 145 11.84 18.25 5.79
C PHE A 145 11.75 19.34 6.84
N SER A 146 12.87 19.88 7.30
CA SER A 146 12.93 20.88 8.37
C SER A 146 11.98 22.07 8.15
N GLY A 147 11.88 22.56 6.91
CA GLY A 147 11.02 23.69 6.58
C GLY A 147 9.52 23.43 6.76
N VAL A 148 9.03 22.28 6.31
CA VAL A 148 7.61 21.91 6.45
C VAL A 148 7.31 21.46 7.88
N ILE A 149 8.21 20.74 8.54
CA ILE A 149 8.05 20.32 9.94
C ILE A 149 8.02 21.53 10.87
N GLY A 150 8.92 22.52 10.68
CA GLY A 150 8.90 23.74 11.48
C GLY A 150 7.57 24.49 11.40
N LYS A 151 6.99 24.57 10.20
CA LYS A 151 5.65 25.16 9.98
C LYS A 151 4.57 24.32 10.66
N ALA A 152 4.60 23.00 10.50
CA ALA A 152 3.61 22.10 11.10
C ALA A 152 3.61 22.22 12.63
N LEU A 153 4.78 22.20 13.27
CA LEU A 153 4.93 22.37 14.71
C LEU A 153 4.43 23.74 15.21
N ALA A 154 4.54 24.78 14.39
CA ALA A 154 4.01 26.11 14.71
C ALA A 154 2.47 26.16 14.66
N LEU A 155 1.84 25.33 13.82
CA LEU A 155 0.38 25.22 13.68
C LEU A 155 -0.27 24.38 14.78
N MET A 156 0.49 23.51 15.45
CA MET A 156 -0.03 22.63 16.50
C MET A 156 -0.59 23.40 17.69
N LYS A 157 -1.74 22.96 18.16
CA LYS A 157 -2.43 23.48 19.35
C LYS A 157 -2.20 22.60 20.60
N SER A 158 -1.82 21.33 20.39
CA SER A 158 -1.46 20.38 21.44
C SER A 158 0.04 20.47 21.78
N PRO A 159 0.51 19.83 22.87
CA PRO A 159 1.95 19.74 23.16
C PRO A 159 2.72 19.15 21.99
N ARG A 160 3.82 19.80 21.62
CA ARG A 160 4.69 19.35 20.51
C ARG A 160 5.42 18.06 20.90
N PRO A 161 5.63 17.13 19.96
CA PRO A 161 6.45 15.96 20.20
C PRO A 161 7.91 16.34 20.42
N LEU A 162 8.68 15.47 21.09
CA LEU A 162 10.13 15.54 21.07
C LEU A 162 10.62 15.26 19.64
N VAL A 163 11.32 16.21 19.03
CA VAL A 163 11.85 16.08 17.67
C VAL A 163 13.27 15.56 17.70
N ILE A 164 13.52 14.51 16.93
CA ILE A 164 14.82 13.89 16.70
C ILE A 164 15.16 14.02 15.21
N ASP A 165 16.24 14.72 14.90
CA ASP A 165 16.65 15.00 13.53
C ASP A 165 17.52 13.86 12.98
N VAL A 166 17.11 13.26 11.87
CA VAL A 166 17.91 12.27 11.15
C VAL A 166 18.81 12.99 10.15
N GLU A 167 20.10 12.75 10.26
CA GLU A 167 21.13 13.26 9.36
C GLU A 167 21.55 12.17 8.39
N ASP A 168 21.17 12.30 7.13
CA ASP A 168 21.58 11.40 6.06
C ASP A 168 22.62 12.09 5.18
N PRO A 169 23.81 11.53 4.97
CA PRO A 169 24.85 12.11 4.10
C PRO A 169 24.39 12.33 2.65
N LEU A 170 23.37 11.58 2.21
CA LEU A 170 22.80 11.70 0.86
C LEU A 170 21.62 12.68 0.81
N ALA A 171 21.25 13.29 1.94
CA ALA A 171 20.18 14.26 2.00
C ALA A 171 20.60 15.63 1.44
N PRO A 172 19.65 16.39 0.85
CA PRO A 172 19.83 17.82 0.68
C PRO A 172 20.08 18.52 2.02
N PRO A 173 20.75 19.67 2.02
CA PRO A 173 20.94 20.46 3.23
C PRO A 173 19.61 20.81 3.90
N GLY A 174 19.56 20.77 5.24
CA GLY A 174 18.41 21.15 6.04
C GLY A 174 18.84 21.58 7.44
N ALA A 175 18.00 22.38 8.11
CA ALA A 175 18.23 22.78 9.49
C ALA A 175 17.90 21.65 10.47
N LEU A 176 18.43 21.72 11.69
CA LEU A 176 17.92 20.92 12.80
C LEU A 176 16.63 21.58 13.32
N VAL A 177 15.59 20.79 13.53
CA VAL A 177 14.32 21.23 14.12
C VAL A 177 14.30 20.91 15.61
N GLY A 178 14.85 19.75 15.96
CA GLY A 178 14.98 19.29 17.34
C GLY A 178 16.26 19.78 18.02
N THR A 179 16.49 19.23 19.20
CA THR A 179 17.67 19.55 20.02
C THR A 179 18.74 18.47 20.00
N GLN A 180 18.49 17.37 19.29
CA GLN A 180 19.43 16.25 19.18
C GLN A 180 19.25 15.50 17.85
N THR A 181 20.37 14.96 17.39
CA THR A 181 20.40 14.12 16.20
C THR A 181 20.04 12.68 16.52
N TYR A 182 19.66 11.91 15.51
CA TYR A 182 19.30 10.49 15.63
C TYR A 182 20.47 9.67 16.21
N GLU A 183 21.69 9.89 15.74
CA GLU A 183 22.88 9.19 16.27
C GLU A 183 23.15 9.52 17.73
N ALA A 184 23.01 10.79 18.11
CA ALA A 184 23.15 11.19 19.52
C ALA A 184 22.02 10.64 20.39
N PHE A 185 20.83 10.42 19.83
CA PHE A 185 19.72 9.78 20.51
C PHE A 185 19.97 8.28 20.71
N LEU A 186 20.43 7.57 19.67
CA LEU A 186 20.80 6.16 19.75
C LEU A 186 21.94 5.91 20.74
N ALA A 187 22.94 6.79 20.76
CA ALA A 187 24.08 6.67 21.69
C ALA A 187 23.69 6.68 23.16
N LYS A 188 22.54 7.23 23.53
CA LYS A 188 21.97 7.19 24.88
C LYS A 188 21.23 5.88 25.18
N GLY A 189 20.90 5.10 24.14
CA GLY A 189 20.16 3.85 24.28
C GLY A 189 21.06 2.69 24.72
N ASP A 190 20.48 1.78 25.49
CA ASP A 190 21.13 0.55 25.93
C ASP A 190 21.15 -0.46 24.77
N PRO A 191 22.33 -0.97 24.35
CA PRO A 191 22.44 -1.98 23.32
C PRO A 191 21.83 -3.35 23.77
N ASP A 192 21.74 -3.57 25.07
CA ASP A 192 21.22 -4.80 25.67
C ASP A 192 19.77 -4.65 26.17
N PHE A 193 19.09 -3.60 25.71
CA PHE A 193 17.70 -3.33 26.09
C PHE A 193 16.81 -4.58 25.92
N ALA A 194 16.27 -5.03 27.05
CA ALA A 194 15.38 -6.18 27.13
C ALA A 194 13.96 -5.77 26.69
N TRP A 195 13.67 -5.93 25.43
CA TRP A 195 12.33 -5.72 24.89
C TRP A 195 11.48 -6.98 24.99
N SER A 196 10.17 -6.82 25.07
CA SER A 196 9.20 -7.91 25.14
C SER A 196 8.28 -7.92 23.92
N LEU A 197 7.77 -9.09 23.58
CA LEU A 197 6.64 -9.20 22.64
C LEU A 197 5.41 -8.52 23.24
N PRO A 198 4.43 -8.10 22.42
CA PRO A 198 3.19 -7.49 22.92
C PRO A 198 2.47 -8.46 23.88
N ALA A 199 1.72 -7.92 24.82
CA ALA A 199 0.91 -8.74 25.72
C ALA A 199 -0.22 -9.45 24.96
N ASP A 200 -0.77 -8.78 23.95
CA ASP A 200 -1.74 -9.30 23.00
C ASP A 200 -1.27 -9.01 21.58
N GLU A 201 -1.32 -10.01 20.70
CA GLU A 201 -1.02 -9.83 19.27
C GLU A 201 -1.99 -8.88 18.55
N TRP A 202 -3.09 -8.52 19.21
CA TRP A 202 -4.05 -7.49 18.79
C TRP A 202 -3.60 -6.08 19.16
N ASP A 203 -2.54 -5.90 19.95
CA ASP A 203 -1.99 -4.58 20.26
C ASP A 203 -1.54 -3.86 18.99
N ALA A 204 -1.65 -2.52 19.00
CA ALA A 204 -1.29 -1.70 17.85
C ALA A 204 0.23 -1.71 17.61
N ILE A 205 0.65 -1.94 16.37
CA ILE A 205 2.06 -1.87 15.94
C ILE A 205 2.34 -0.62 15.11
N ALA A 206 1.36 -0.20 14.28
CA ALA A 206 1.53 0.95 13.40
C ALA A 206 0.22 1.71 13.16
N LEU A 207 0.38 2.97 12.75
CA LEU A 207 -0.68 3.89 12.41
C LEU A 207 -0.34 4.52 11.05
N ASN A 208 -1.26 4.39 10.09
CA ASN A 208 -1.08 4.90 8.74
C ASN A 208 -2.25 5.80 8.34
N TYR A 209 -1.96 7.03 7.92
CA TYR A 209 -3.02 7.94 7.50
C TYR A 209 -3.30 7.81 6.00
N THR A 210 -4.58 7.65 5.67
CA THR A 210 -5.02 7.69 4.26
C THR A 210 -5.19 9.12 3.82
N SER A 211 -4.90 9.40 2.54
CA SER A 211 -5.28 10.68 1.92
C SER A 211 -6.81 10.72 1.80
N GLY A 212 -7.48 11.33 2.76
CA GLY A 212 -8.92 11.54 2.73
C GLY A 212 -9.33 12.29 1.46
N THR A 213 -10.31 11.78 0.73
CA THR A 213 -10.84 12.45 -0.46
C THR A 213 -11.99 13.41 -0.13
N THR A 214 -12.44 13.43 1.13
CA THR A 214 -13.62 14.18 1.58
C THR A 214 -13.48 14.77 2.98
N GLY A 215 -12.25 15.08 3.43
CA GLY A 215 -12.01 15.65 4.77
C GLY A 215 -10.63 15.30 5.32
N ASN A 216 -10.48 15.40 6.64
CA ASN A 216 -9.23 15.05 7.30
C ASN A 216 -8.84 13.59 7.06
N PRO A 217 -7.53 13.27 6.94
CA PRO A 217 -7.05 11.91 6.77
C PRO A 217 -7.53 10.99 7.90
N LYS A 218 -7.91 9.75 7.56
CA LYS A 218 -8.27 8.73 8.56
C LYS A 218 -7.02 7.98 8.99
N GLY A 219 -6.83 7.80 10.30
CA GLY A 219 -5.73 7.01 10.85
C GLY A 219 -6.10 5.53 10.93
N VAL A 220 -5.52 4.71 10.06
CA VAL A 220 -5.70 3.26 10.02
C VAL A 220 -4.77 2.60 11.03
N VAL A 221 -5.33 1.85 11.98
CA VAL A 221 -4.57 1.19 13.04
C VAL A 221 -4.26 -0.26 12.68
N TYR A 222 -2.97 -0.61 12.67
CA TYR A 222 -2.48 -1.97 12.47
C TYR A 222 -2.20 -2.67 13.79
N HIS A 223 -2.41 -3.99 13.83
CA HIS A 223 -2.04 -4.85 14.95
C HIS A 223 -0.85 -5.77 14.61
N HIS A 224 -0.14 -6.25 15.64
CA HIS A 224 1.03 -7.11 15.47
C HIS A 224 0.72 -8.38 14.68
N ARG A 225 -0.43 -9.03 14.95
CA ARG A 225 -0.88 -10.23 14.23
C ARG A 225 -0.98 -9.99 12.73
N GLY A 226 -1.66 -8.92 12.28
CA GLY A 226 -1.82 -8.60 10.87
C GLY A 226 -0.50 -8.30 10.17
N ALA A 227 0.38 -7.56 10.84
CA ALA A 227 1.72 -7.26 10.32
C ALA A 227 2.57 -8.53 10.16
N TYR A 228 2.52 -9.45 11.15
CA TYR A 228 3.18 -10.75 11.07
C TYR A 228 2.62 -11.59 9.90
N MET A 229 1.30 -11.73 9.84
CA MET A 229 0.63 -12.55 8.84
C MET A 229 0.87 -12.02 7.42
N ASN A 230 0.80 -10.70 7.21
CA ASN A 230 1.06 -10.13 5.88
C ASN A 230 2.54 -10.25 5.49
N ALA A 231 3.46 -10.09 6.44
CA ALA A 231 4.88 -10.30 6.17
C ALA A 231 5.18 -11.74 5.70
N VAL A 232 4.58 -12.75 6.34
CA VAL A 232 4.68 -14.16 5.93
C VAL A 232 3.89 -14.40 4.64
N GLY A 233 2.72 -13.77 4.50
CA GLY A 233 1.90 -13.81 3.29
C GLY A 233 2.65 -13.37 2.03
N ASN A 234 3.45 -12.32 2.12
CA ASN A 234 4.32 -11.86 1.03
C ASN A 234 5.33 -12.96 0.63
N VAL A 235 5.96 -13.63 1.61
CA VAL A 235 6.91 -14.72 1.33
C VAL A 235 6.23 -15.85 0.56
N LEU A 236 5.07 -16.31 1.05
CA LEU A 236 4.34 -17.44 0.47
C LEU A 236 3.77 -17.10 -0.90
N THR A 237 3.09 -15.94 -1.01
CA THR A 237 2.41 -15.52 -2.25
C THR A 237 3.40 -15.24 -3.38
N TRP A 238 4.56 -14.69 -3.05
CA TRP A 238 5.60 -14.36 -4.05
C TRP A 238 6.65 -15.46 -4.23
N ALA A 239 6.50 -16.58 -3.53
CA ALA A 239 7.52 -17.64 -3.49
C ALA A 239 8.92 -17.06 -3.28
N MET A 240 9.05 -16.17 -2.29
CA MET A 240 10.28 -15.40 -2.07
C MET A 240 11.40 -16.33 -1.55
N PRO A 241 12.54 -16.41 -2.22
CA PRO A 241 13.65 -17.24 -1.77
C PRO A 241 14.33 -16.62 -0.55
N HIS A 242 15.14 -17.43 0.15
CA HIS A 242 16.03 -16.90 1.19
C HIS A 242 17.01 -15.88 0.61
N HIS A 243 17.31 -14.87 1.44
CA HIS A 243 18.30 -13.86 1.14
C HIS A 243 17.99 -12.96 -0.07
N PRO A 244 16.75 -12.50 -0.23
CA PRO A 244 16.42 -11.57 -1.31
C PRO A 244 17.21 -10.26 -1.16
N VAL A 245 17.56 -9.65 -2.27
CA VAL A 245 18.04 -8.27 -2.31
C VAL A 245 16.87 -7.41 -2.76
N TYR A 246 16.30 -6.66 -1.83
CA TYR A 246 15.08 -5.89 -2.02
C TYR A 246 15.39 -4.40 -2.20
N LEU A 247 15.05 -3.85 -3.37
CA LEU A 247 15.21 -2.43 -3.68
C LEU A 247 13.97 -1.65 -3.28
N TRP A 248 14.14 -0.64 -2.45
CA TRP A 248 13.08 0.22 -1.94
C TRP A 248 12.66 1.30 -2.93
N THR A 249 11.90 0.93 -3.95
CA THR A 249 11.18 1.84 -4.85
C THR A 249 9.77 2.15 -4.35
N LEU A 250 9.20 1.27 -3.54
CA LEU A 250 7.98 1.53 -2.77
C LEU A 250 8.32 2.41 -1.56
N PRO A 251 7.60 3.52 -1.28
CA PRO A 251 7.83 4.29 -0.06
C PRO A 251 7.53 3.45 1.19
N MET A 252 8.47 3.39 2.15
CA MET A 252 8.30 2.64 3.41
C MET A 252 7.16 3.19 4.27
N PHE A 253 6.82 4.47 4.13
CA PHE A 253 5.70 5.07 4.86
C PHE A 253 4.33 4.65 4.30
N HIS A 254 4.25 4.20 3.05
CA HIS A 254 2.98 3.84 2.40
C HIS A 254 2.57 2.42 2.78
N CYS A 255 1.45 2.28 3.49
CA CYS A 255 0.99 1.01 4.07
C CYS A 255 2.12 0.26 4.81
N ASN A 256 2.95 0.98 5.56
CA ASN A 256 4.22 0.50 6.14
C ASN A 256 5.02 -0.37 5.17
N GLY A 257 5.27 0.20 3.97
CA GLY A 257 6.02 -0.48 2.93
C GLY A 257 5.48 -1.86 2.57
N TRP A 258 4.14 -2.05 2.62
CA TRP A 258 3.45 -3.34 2.38
C TRP A 258 3.97 -4.47 3.26
N CYS A 259 4.38 -4.17 4.49
CA CYS A 259 5.02 -5.10 5.43
C CYS A 259 6.39 -5.65 4.99
N PHE A 260 6.98 -5.17 3.89
CA PHE A 260 8.29 -5.65 3.42
C PHE A 260 9.47 -5.37 4.36
N PRO A 261 9.49 -4.32 5.25
CA PRO A 261 10.55 -4.25 6.24
C PRO A 261 10.66 -5.52 7.08
N TRP A 262 9.51 -6.07 7.47
CA TRP A 262 9.41 -7.30 8.25
C TRP A 262 9.59 -8.57 7.39
N THR A 263 9.08 -8.55 6.14
CA THR A 263 9.28 -9.66 5.17
C THR A 263 10.75 -9.88 4.86
N VAL A 264 11.49 -8.81 4.58
CA VAL A 264 12.94 -8.88 4.28
C VAL A 264 13.71 -9.41 5.49
N ALA A 265 13.33 -8.99 6.71
CA ALA A 265 13.92 -9.53 7.93
C ALA A 265 13.63 -11.02 8.11
N ALA A 266 12.40 -11.48 7.85
CA ALA A 266 12.03 -12.89 7.95
C ALA A 266 12.88 -13.79 7.04
N MET A 267 13.27 -13.27 5.87
CA MET A 267 14.05 -13.99 4.86
C MET A 267 15.55 -13.73 4.94
N ALA A 268 16.04 -13.04 5.97
CA ALA A 268 17.43 -12.60 6.10
C ALA A 268 17.93 -11.92 4.82
N GLY A 269 17.08 -11.11 4.20
CA GLY A 269 17.35 -10.38 2.97
C GLY A 269 18.20 -9.13 3.20
N THR A 270 18.40 -8.37 2.13
CA THR A 270 19.12 -7.10 2.14
C THR A 270 18.20 -5.98 1.69
N ASN A 271 18.04 -4.93 2.48
CA ASN A 271 17.33 -3.71 2.12
C ASN A 271 18.28 -2.78 1.37
N VAL A 272 18.06 -2.56 0.08
CA VAL A 272 18.73 -1.51 -0.69
C VAL A 272 17.87 -0.25 -0.58
N CYS A 273 18.28 0.66 0.29
CA CYS A 273 17.56 1.90 0.55
C CYS A 273 17.80 2.90 -0.57
N LEU A 274 16.70 3.43 -1.12
CA LEU A 274 16.74 4.42 -2.19
C LEU A 274 15.98 5.67 -1.73
N ARG A 275 16.72 6.71 -1.36
CA ARG A 275 16.16 7.96 -0.84
C ARG A 275 15.23 8.66 -1.83
N ARG A 276 15.59 8.66 -3.11
CA ARG A 276 14.79 9.19 -4.22
C ARG A 276 14.58 8.13 -5.27
N VAL A 277 13.36 7.99 -5.69
CA VAL A 277 12.97 7.01 -6.71
C VAL A 277 12.89 7.73 -8.06
N ASP A 278 14.02 7.83 -8.73
CA ASP A 278 14.14 8.23 -10.13
C ASP A 278 14.74 7.08 -10.95
N ALA A 279 14.56 7.12 -12.27
CA ALA A 279 14.94 6.00 -13.13
C ALA A 279 16.46 5.72 -13.11
N ALA A 280 17.30 6.75 -13.06
CA ALA A 280 18.76 6.60 -13.05
C ALA A 280 19.23 5.91 -11.76
N ALA A 281 18.73 6.37 -10.60
CA ALA A 281 19.06 5.79 -9.30
C ALA A 281 18.56 4.33 -9.17
N VAL A 282 17.37 4.02 -9.72
CA VAL A 282 16.84 2.65 -9.75
C VAL A 282 17.74 1.74 -10.59
N ILE A 283 18.14 2.18 -11.78
CA ILE A 283 19.00 1.39 -12.69
C ILE A 283 20.39 1.20 -12.08
N GLU A 284 20.99 2.24 -11.51
CA GLU A 284 22.26 2.14 -10.80
C GLU A 284 22.19 1.11 -9.66
N ALA A 285 21.13 1.15 -8.86
CA ALA A 285 20.93 0.20 -7.77
C ALA A 285 20.76 -1.25 -8.27
N LEU A 286 20.01 -1.44 -9.37
CA LEU A 286 19.84 -2.74 -10.03
C LEU A 286 21.17 -3.31 -10.52
N ASP A 287 22.03 -2.47 -11.09
CA ASP A 287 23.33 -2.87 -11.62
C ASP A 287 24.36 -3.13 -10.51
N ARG A 288 24.36 -2.31 -9.47
CA ARG A 288 25.38 -2.34 -8.41
C ARG A 288 25.14 -3.43 -7.36
N HIS A 289 23.88 -3.71 -7.00
CA HIS A 289 23.57 -4.48 -5.81
C HIS A 289 22.99 -5.89 -6.06
N GLY A 290 22.83 -6.30 -7.32
CA GLY A 290 22.26 -7.61 -7.62
C GLY A 290 20.83 -7.74 -7.12
N VAL A 291 20.02 -6.70 -7.29
CA VAL A 291 18.61 -6.64 -6.85
C VAL A 291 17.82 -7.80 -7.45
N THR A 292 17.05 -8.47 -6.61
CA THR A 292 16.20 -9.60 -7.00
C THR A 292 14.70 -9.27 -6.91
N HIS A 293 14.34 -8.32 -6.04
CA HIS A 293 12.94 -7.98 -5.74
C HIS A 293 12.76 -6.47 -5.58
N LEU A 294 11.64 -5.96 -6.05
CA LEU A 294 11.17 -4.59 -5.77
C LEU A 294 9.65 -4.51 -5.89
N CYS A 295 9.07 -3.46 -5.31
CA CYS A 295 7.65 -3.14 -5.50
C CYS A 295 7.52 -1.70 -6.00
N GLY A 296 6.56 -1.44 -6.88
CA GLY A 296 6.34 -0.08 -7.37
C GLY A 296 5.06 0.07 -8.17
N ALA A 297 4.58 1.30 -8.26
CA ALA A 297 3.45 1.64 -9.11
C ALA A 297 3.85 1.59 -10.61
N PRO A 298 2.89 1.50 -11.54
CA PRO A 298 3.15 1.48 -12.99
C PRO A 298 4.00 2.66 -13.49
N ILE A 299 3.96 3.81 -12.82
CA ILE A 299 4.81 4.96 -13.15
C ILE A 299 6.31 4.65 -12.98
N VAL A 300 6.67 3.82 -12.01
CA VAL A 300 8.07 3.38 -11.81
C VAL A 300 8.49 2.46 -12.96
N MET A 301 7.59 1.55 -13.39
CA MET A 301 7.83 0.69 -14.55
C MET A 301 8.07 1.52 -15.81
N GLY A 302 7.19 2.50 -16.08
CA GLY A 302 7.35 3.41 -17.21
C GLY A 302 8.64 4.22 -17.16
N ALA A 303 9.05 4.69 -15.99
CA ALA A 303 10.30 5.42 -15.82
C ALA A 303 11.53 4.53 -16.11
N ILE A 304 11.54 3.26 -15.66
CA ILE A 304 12.59 2.29 -15.98
C ILE A 304 12.65 2.03 -17.49
N LEU A 305 11.51 1.74 -18.12
CA LEU A 305 11.42 1.43 -19.56
C LEU A 305 11.93 2.55 -20.46
N ASN A 306 11.63 3.80 -20.09
CA ASN A 306 11.96 4.96 -20.92
C ASN A 306 13.37 5.51 -20.64
N HIS A 307 14.11 4.92 -19.70
CA HIS A 307 15.46 5.39 -19.41
C HIS A 307 16.47 4.90 -20.45
N PRO A 308 17.28 5.78 -21.09
CA PRO A 308 18.17 5.43 -22.18
C PRO A 308 19.27 4.42 -21.80
N GLY A 309 19.61 4.34 -20.51
CA GLY A 309 20.62 3.41 -19.98
C GLY A 309 20.06 2.06 -19.54
N VAL A 310 18.75 1.80 -19.74
CA VAL A 310 18.18 0.51 -19.32
C VAL A 310 18.71 -0.63 -20.17
N GLN A 311 19.10 -1.71 -19.51
CA GLN A 311 19.58 -2.94 -20.17
C GLN A 311 18.77 -4.14 -19.66
N LYS A 312 18.75 -5.21 -20.47
CA LYS A 312 18.18 -6.49 -20.04
C LYS A 312 18.93 -7.01 -18.81
N ARG A 313 18.17 -7.44 -17.82
CA ARG A 313 18.74 -7.95 -16.56
C ARG A 313 19.47 -9.28 -16.78
N PRO A 314 20.63 -9.48 -16.15
CA PRO A 314 21.38 -10.73 -16.26
C PRO A 314 20.70 -11.91 -15.52
N HIS A 315 19.80 -11.62 -14.59
CA HIS A 315 18.97 -12.57 -13.85
C HIS A 315 17.55 -12.00 -13.71
N PRO A 316 16.53 -12.85 -13.53
CA PRO A 316 15.17 -12.37 -13.32
C PRO A 316 15.05 -11.44 -12.11
N VAL A 317 14.37 -10.31 -12.28
CA VAL A 317 14.04 -9.38 -11.21
C VAL A 317 12.54 -9.40 -11.02
N ARG A 318 12.09 -9.79 -9.84
CA ARG A 318 10.67 -9.86 -9.51
C ARG A 318 10.15 -8.50 -9.08
N MET A 319 9.03 -8.07 -9.67
CA MET A 319 8.42 -6.80 -9.34
C MET A 319 6.92 -6.96 -9.06
N MET A 320 6.51 -6.64 -7.83
CA MET A 320 5.09 -6.44 -7.53
C MET A 320 4.66 -5.02 -7.90
N THR A 321 3.51 -4.91 -8.55
CA THR A 321 2.90 -3.62 -8.90
C THR A 321 1.46 -3.53 -8.42
N ALA A 322 1.07 -2.34 -7.97
CA ALA A 322 -0.28 -2.02 -7.53
C ALA A 322 -0.57 -0.52 -7.67
N GLY A 323 -1.77 -0.11 -7.24
CA GLY A 323 -2.23 1.29 -7.26
C GLY A 323 -3.00 1.65 -8.53
N ALA A 324 -2.69 1.01 -9.65
CA ALA A 324 -3.43 1.00 -10.90
C ALA A 324 -3.06 -0.27 -11.67
N ALA A 325 -3.92 -0.72 -12.59
CA ALA A 325 -3.57 -1.78 -13.53
C ALA A 325 -2.48 -1.26 -14.48
N PRO A 326 -1.34 -1.96 -14.60
CA PRO A 326 -0.30 -1.53 -15.55
C PRO A 326 -0.76 -1.76 -16.99
N PRO A 327 -0.51 -0.80 -17.92
CA PRO A 327 -0.80 -1.00 -19.33
C PRO A 327 -0.08 -2.22 -19.90
N ALA A 328 -0.73 -2.96 -20.80
CA ALA A 328 -0.18 -4.18 -21.42
C ALA A 328 1.21 -3.96 -22.03
N ALA A 329 1.40 -2.86 -22.76
CA ALA A 329 2.69 -2.52 -23.38
C ALA A 329 3.81 -2.29 -22.34
N VAL A 330 3.45 -1.79 -21.14
CA VAL A 330 4.41 -1.59 -20.04
C VAL A 330 4.81 -2.94 -19.44
N ILE A 331 3.86 -3.84 -19.22
CA ILE A 331 4.15 -5.20 -18.74
C ILE A 331 5.09 -5.91 -19.70
N GLU A 332 4.74 -5.94 -20.99
CA GLU A 332 5.54 -6.58 -22.04
C GLU A 332 6.95 -6.00 -22.14
N GLY A 333 7.06 -4.67 -22.08
CA GLY A 333 8.35 -3.98 -22.08
C GLY A 333 9.23 -4.40 -20.91
N MET A 334 8.68 -4.46 -19.71
CA MET A 334 9.40 -4.89 -18.50
C MET A 334 9.82 -6.36 -18.58
N GLU A 335 8.96 -7.25 -19.09
CA GLU A 335 9.28 -8.66 -19.29
C GLU A 335 10.43 -8.86 -20.27
N ARG A 336 10.47 -8.11 -21.38
CA ARG A 336 11.62 -8.13 -22.31
C ARG A 336 12.92 -7.71 -21.64
N LEU A 337 12.87 -6.85 -20.65
CA LEU A 337 14.01 -6.44 -19.83
C LEU A 337 14.39 -7.47 -18.76
N GLY A 338 13.64 -8.56 -18.60
CA GLY A 338 13.91 -9.60 -17.60
C GLY A 338 13.26 -9.37 -16.24
N PHE A 339 12.19 -8.55 -16.18
CA PHE A 339 11.37 -8.43 -14.98
C PHE A 339 10.21 -9.43 -15.01
N GLU A 340 9.94 -10.04 -13.86
CA GLU A 340 8.76 -10.87 -13.64
C GLU A 340 7.71 -10.03 -12.90
N ILE A 341 6.65 -9.61 -13.60
CA ILE A 341 5.65 -8.70 -13.07
C ILE A 341 4.51 -9.48 -12.40
N THR A 342 4.24 -9.16 -11.14
CA THR A 342 3.10 -9.67 -10.36
C THR A 342 2.18 -8.50 -10.01
N HIS A 343 0.95 -8.53 -10.50
CA HIS A 343 -0.06 -7.52 -10.14
C HIS A 343 -0.74 -7.92 -8.83
N VAL A 344 -0.82 -6.97 -7.91
CA VAL A 344 -1.45 -7.14 -6.60
C VAL A 344 -2.41 -5.98 -6.33
N TYR A 345 -3.38 -6.20 -5.46
CA TYR A 345 -4.29 -5.17 -5.03
C TYR A 345 -4.50 -5.23 -3.52
N GLY A 346 -4.70 -4.06 -2.95
CA GLY A 346 -5.06 -3.86 -1.56
C GLY A 346 -5.10 -2.37 -1.23
N LEU A 347 -5.39 -2.09 0.02
CA LEU A 347 -5.57 -0.75 0.57
C LEU A 347 -4.76 -0.63 1.86
N THR A 348 -4.70 0.59 2.40
CA THR A 348 -4.10 0.82 3.72
C THR A 348 -4.79 -0.03 4.78
N GLU A 349 -6.09 -0.18 4.70
CA GLU A 349 -6.93 -0.92 5.63
C GLU A 349 -6.68 -2.44 5.66
N VAL A 350 -5.90 -2.95 4.69
CA VAL A 350 -5.51 -4.37 4.61
C VAL A 350 -3.99 -4.57 4.53
N TYR A 351 -3.21 -3.64 5.09
CA TYR A 351 -1.74 -3.69 5.20
C TYR A 351 -0.99 -3.62 3.86
N GLY A 352 -1.63 -3.25 2.77
CA GLY A 352 -1.11 -3.28 1.42
C GLY A 352 -1.75 -4.40 0.59
N PRO A 353 -0.98 -5.27 -0.08
CA PRO A 353 -1.54 -6.34 -0.90
C PRO A 353 -2.37 -7.35 -0.08
N ALA A 354 -3.59 -7.60 -0.56
CA ALA A 354 -4.52 -8.59 -0.03
C ALA A 354 -5.07 -9.52 -1.12
N THR A 355 -4.86 -9.16 -2.40
CA THR A 355 -5.08 -10.04 -3.56
C THR A 355 -3.86 -10.06 -4.46
N VAL A 356 -3.75 -11.10 -5.26
CA VAL A 356 -2.68 -11.31 -6.23
C VAL A 356 -3.25 -11.89 -7.52
N CYS A 357 -2.78 -11.42 -8.65
CA CYS A 357 -2.97 -12.09 -9.92
C CYS A 357 -2.06 -13.33 -9.95
N ALA A 358 -2.51 -14.41 -9.29
CA ALA A 358 -1.81 -15.69 -9.27
C ALA A 358 -1.70 -16.21 -10.71
N TRP A 359 -0.47 -16.50 -11.15
CA TRP A 359 -0.23 -16.89 -12.54
C TRP A 359 -0.45 -18.39 -12.73
N HIS A 360 -1.13 -18.76 -13.82
CA HIS A 360 -1.27 -20.15 -14.26
C HIS A 360 -0.30 -20.41 -15.40
N GLU A 361 0.45 -21.51 -15.33
CA GLU A 361 1.48 -21.86 -16.34
C GLU A 361 0.89 -22.00 -17.75
N GLU A 362 -0.35 -22.48 -17.87
CA GLU A 362 -1.05 -22.59 -19.16
C GLU A 362 -1.31 -21.24 -19.83
N TRP A 363 -1.27 -20.13 -19.09
CA TRP A 363 -1.42 -18.79 -19.67
C TRP A 363 -0.17 -18.33 -20.43
N ASP A 364 0.99 -18.98 -20.24
CA ASP A 364 2.21 -18.69 -21.00
C ASP A 364 2.03 -18.97 -22.49
N ALA A 365 1.16 -19.90 -22.86
CA ALA A 365 0.83 -20.23 -24.24
C ALA A 365 -0.13 -19.25 -24.92
N LEU A 366 -0.74 -18.33 -24.17
CA LEU A 366 -1.68 -17.35 -24.72
C LEU A 366 -0.96 -16.27 -25.54
N PRO A 367 -1.63 -15.68 -26.54
CA PRO A 367 -1.13 -14.47 -27.23
C PRO A 367 -0.81 -13.35 -26.23
N THR A 368 0.20 -12.54 -26.54
CA THR A 368 0.71 -11.47 -25.66
C THR A 368 -0.39 -10.55 -25.13
N GLU A 369 -1.34 -10.14 -25.99
CA GLU A 369 -2.44 -9.29 -25.58
C GLU A 369 -3.35 -9.96 -24.54
N GLN A 370 -3.64 -11.26 -24.71
CA GLN A 370 -4.44 -12.01 -23.74
C GLN A 370 -3.69 -12.21 -22.42
N ARG A 371 -2.39 -12.51 -22.45
CA ARG A 371 -1.56 -12.57 -21.24
C ARG A 371 -1.56 -11.26 -20.46
N ALA A 372 -1.43 -10.15 -21.18
CA ALA A 372 -1.48 -8.83 -20.56
C ALA A 372 -2.84 -8.54 -19.91
N ALA A 373 -3.94 -8.92 -20.58
CA ALA A 373 -5.29 -8.80 -20.02
C ALA A 373 -5.45 -9.65 -18.74
N MET A 374 -4.90 -10.88 -18.72
CA MET A 374 -4.90 -11.69 -17.50
C MET A 374 -4.11 -11.04 -16.37
N LYS A 375 -2.90 -10.51 -16.65
CA LYS A 375 -2.03 -9.84 -15.67
C LYS A 375 -2.61 -8.52 -15.13
N ALA A 376 -3.47 -7.86 -15.87
CA ALA A 376 -4.12 -6.62 -15.45
C ALA A 376 -5.20 -6.83 -14.37
N ARG A 377 -5.70 -8.05 -14.18
CA ARG A 377 -6.70 -8.37 -13.14
C ARG A 377 -6.08 -8.30 -11.75
N GLN A 378 -6.89 -7.93 -10.74
CA GLN A 378 -6.47 -7.88 -9.34
C GLN A 378 -6.36 -9.27 -8.71
N GLY A 379 -6.94 -10.27 -9.37
CA GLY A 379 -6.70 -11.68 -9.07
C GLY A 379 -7.54 -12.26 -7.94
N VAL A 380 -6.90 -13.06 -7.09
CA VAL A 380 -7.52 -13.84 -6.02
C VAL A 380 -6.92 -13.49 -4.66
N ALA A 381 -7.54 -13.93 -3.58
CA ALA A 381 -7.07 -13.66 -2.22
C ALA A 381 -5.61 -14.11 -2.00
N TYR A 382 -4.85 -13.32 -1.22
CA TYR A 382 -3.58 -13.78 -0.65
C TYR A 382 -3.79 -15.04 0.18
N VAL A 383 -2.74 -15.87 0.28
CA VAL A 383 -2.79 -17.14 1.05
C VAL A 383 -3.12 -16.95 2.54
N VAL A 384 -2.96 -15.74 3.05
CA VAL A 384 -3.25 -15.36 4.46
C VAL A 384 -4.54 -14.54 4.60
N GLN A 385 -5.22 -14.24 3.49
CA GLN A 385 -6.51 -13.56 3.46
C GLN A 385 -7.62 -14.61 3.41
N GLU A 386 -8.49 -14.63 4.40
CA GLU A 386 -9.52 -15.66 4.53
C GLU A 386 -10.53 -15.63 3.40
N ALA A 387 -11.00 -14.42 3.03
CA ALA A 387 -11.98 -14.29 1.96
C ALA A 387 -11.91 -12.93 1.26
N VAL A 388 -12.11 -12.98 -0.06
CA VAL A 388 -12.40 -11.86 -0.94
C VAL A 388 -13.67 -12.20 -1.70
N MET A 389 -14.65 -11.31 -1.69
CA MET A 389 -15.95 -11.49 -2.31
C MET A 389 -16.31 -10.24 -3.10
N VAL A 390 -16.94 -10.40 -4.26
CA VAL A 390 -17.61 -9.31 -4.95
C VAL A 390 -19.11 -9.47 -4.71
N ALA A 391 -19.76 -8.48 -4.09
CA ALA A 391 -21.13 -8.59 -3.64
C ALA A 391 -21.89 -7.27 -3.79
N ASP A 392 -23.21 -7.37 -3.78
CA ASP A 392 -24.08 -6.20 -3.58
C ASP A 392 -23.83 -5.63 -2.18
N PRO A 393 -23.44 -4.35 -2.03
CA PRO A 393 -23.03 -3.82 -0.74
C PRO A 393 -24.18 -3.70 0.30
N ALA A 394 -25.43 -3.62 -0.16
CA ALA A 394 -26.59 -3.50 0.71
C ALA A 394 -27.07 -4.87 1.25
N THR A 395 -27.05 -5.88 0.39
CA THR A 395 -27.57 -7.22 0.73
C THR A 395 -26.50 -8.22 1.12
N LEU A 396 -25.23 -7.93 0.81
CA LEU A 396 -24.08 -8.83 0.91
C LEU A 396 -24.23 -10.12 0.09
N ALA A 397 -25.15 -10.12 -0.88
CA ALA A 397 -25.33 -11.23 -1.80
C ALA A 397 -24.19 -11.24 -2.84
N PRO A 398 -23.45 -12.35 -2.98
CA PRO A 398 -22.40 -12.45 -4.00
C PRO A 398 -22.97 -12.24 -5.40
N VAL A 399 -22.27 -11.47 -6.23
CA VAL A 399 -22.63 -11.31 -7.64
C VAL A 399 -22.30 -12.57 -8.44
N PRO A 400 -22.98 -12.81 -9.59
CA PRO A 400 -22.60 -13.88 -10.51
C PRO A 400 -21.15 -13.76 -10.97
N ARG A 401 -20.48 -14.90 -11.13
CA ARG A 401 -19.11 -14.95 -11.70
C ARG A 401 -19.15 -14.93 -13.22
N ASP A 402 -19.69 -13.87 -13.79
CA ASP A 402 -19.91 -13.72 -15.23
C ASP A 402 -18.96 -12.69 -15.91
N GLY A 403 -18.08 -12.05 -15.11
CA GLY A 403 -17.18 -11.01 -15.57
C GLY A 403 -17.88 -9.71 -15.98
N ARG A 404 -19.16 -9.53 -15.65
CA ARG A 404 -20.00 -8.41 -16.09
C ARG A 404 -20.77 -7.74 -14.95
N THR A 405 -21.38 -8.54 -14.08
CA THR A 405 -22.18 -8.02 -12.96
C THR A 405 -21.25 -7.38 -11.92
N MET A 406 -21.42 -6.08 -11.71
CA MET A 406 -20.63 -5.33 -10.75
C MET A 406 -21.16 -5.50 -9.32
N GLY A 407 -20.23 -5.53 -8.38
CA GLY A 407 -20.47 -5.42 -6.94
C GLY A 407 -19.28 -4.76 -6.26
N GLU A 408 -19.37 -4.55 -4.95
CA GLU A 408 -18.27 -4.06 -4.14
C GLU A 408 -17.34 -5.22 -3.75
N ILE A 409 -16.03 -4.96 -3.73
CA ILE A 409 -15.05 -5.89 -3.15
C ILE A 409 -15.18 -5.84 -1.64
N LEU A 410 -15.50 -6.97 -1.05
CA LEU A 410 -15.57 -7.19 0.39
C LEU A 410 -14.45 -8.12 0.82
N MET A 411 -13.78 -7.79 1.93
CA MET A 411 -12.65 -8.55 2.43
C MET A 411 -12.86 -9.00 3.88
N ARG A 412 -12.32 -10.16 4.24
CA ARG A 412 -12.32 -10.66 5.61
C ARG A 412 -11.08 -11.50 5.84
N GLY A 413 -10.34 -11.22 6.92
CA GLY A 413 -9.14 -11.99 7.24
C GLY A 413 -8.26 -11.32 8.29
N ASN A 414 -7.16 -12.00 8.59
CA ASN A 414 -6.22 -11.60 9.64
C ASN A 414 -5.34 -10.41 9.26
N ILE A 415 -5.33 -10.02 7.99
CA ILE A 415 -4.60 -8.84 7.47
C ILE A 415 -5.54 -7.65 7.25
N THR A 416 -6.61 -7.55 8.01
CA THR A 416 -7.50 -6.38 8.02
C THR A 416 -7.21 -5.54 9.26
N MET A 417 -7.26 -4.22 9.14
CA MET A 417 -6.97 -3.24 10.21
C MET A 417 -7.78 -3.50 11.49
N LYS A 418 -7.35 -2.89 12.61
CA LYS A 418 -8.19 -2.82 13.83
C LYS A 418 -9.41 -1.92 13.63
N GLY A 419 -9.26 -0.86 12.87
CA GLY A 419 -10.24 0.19 12.62
C GLY A 419 -9.57 1.54 12.41
N TYR A 420 -10.38 2.59 12.36
CA TYR A 420 -9.93 3.97 12.24
C TYR A 420 -9.77 4.61 13.62
N LEU A 421 -8.59 5.18 13.88
CA LEU A 421 -8.26 5.86 15.13
C LEU A 421 -9.30 6.93 15.44
N LYS A 422 -9.86 6.92 16.67
CA LYS A 422 -10.85 7.89 17.17
C LYS A 422 -12.07 8.08 16.26
N ASN A 423 -12.44 7.08 15.47
CA ASN A 423 -13.56 7.17 14.53
C ASN A 423 -14.34 5.83 14.50
N ALA A 424 -15.11 5.60 15.57
CA ALA A 424 -15.92 4.40 15.72
C ALA A 424 -16.97 4.28 14.60
N THR A 425 -17.67 5.39 14.27
CA THR A 425 -18.70 5.40 13.22
C THR A 425 -18.14 4.92 11.88
N ALA A 426 -17.02 5.49 11.42
CA ALA A 426 -16.40 5.06 10.17
C ALA A 426 -15.86 3.63 10.24
N THR A 427 -15.48 3.15 11.44
CA THR A 427 -15.05 1.76 11.63
C THR A 427 -16.23 0.80 11.52
N ASP A 428 -17.36 1.12 12.16
CA ASP A 428 -18.58 0.32 12.12
C ASP A 428 -19.14 0.24 10.69
N GLU A 429 -19.14 1.36 9.96
CA GLU A 429 -19.51 1.40 8.54
C GLU A 429 -18.58 0.53 7.68
N ALA A 430 -17.27 0.64 7.90
CA ALA A 430 -16.28 -0.12 7.14
C ALA A 430 -16.36 -1.64 7.41
N PHE A 431 -16.89 -2.06 8.57
CA PHE A 431 -17.04 -3.46 8.97
C PHE A 431 -18.47 -3.98 8.96
N ALA A 432 -19.38 -3.27 8.29
CA ALA A 432 -20.79 -3.64 8.21
C ALA A 432 -20.97 -5.10 7.75
N GLY A 433 -21.88 -5.82 8.39
CA GLY A 433 -22.18 -7.21 8.06
C GLY A 433 -21.02 -8.20 8.29
N GLY A 434 -19.96 -7.80 9.02
CA GLY A 434 -18.79 -8.65 9.32
C GLY A 434 -17.80 -8.78 8.15
N TRP A 435 -17.83 -7.82 7.22
CA TRP A 435 -16.92 -7.70 6.10
C TRP A 435 -16.30 -6.30 6.09
N PHE A 436 -15.05 -6.22 5.66
CA PHE A 436 -14.44 -4.93 5.35
C PHE A 436 -14.90 -4.48 3.95
N HIS A 437 -15.57 -3.33 3.91
CA HIS A 437 -16.03 -2.65 2.71
C HIS A 437 -14.92 -1.80 2.12
N THR A 438 -14.45 -2.16 0.90
CA THR A 438 -13.32 -1.46 0.27
C THR A 438 -13.73 -0.15 -0.40
N GLY A 439 -15.00 -0.03 -0.79
CA GLY A 439 -15.49 1.05 -1.65
C GLY A 439 -15.04 0.94 -3.10
N ASP A 440 -14.36 -0.15 -3.50
CA ASP A 440 -13.94 -0.41 -4.86
C ASP A 440 -14.92 -1.39 -5.53
N LEU A 441 -15.44 -1.02 -6.71
CA LEU A 441 -16.37 -1.82 -7.50
C LEU A 441 -15.61 -2.70 -8.48
N ALA A 442 -16.04 -3.95 -8.58
CA ALA A 442 -15.40 -4.96 -9.39
C ALA A 442 -16.41 -5.93 -10.00
N VAL A 443 -15.93 -6.72 -10.94
CA VAL A 443 -16.59 -7.93 -11.42
C VAL A 443 -15.80 -9.16 -10.98
N GLN A 444 -16.45 -10.31 -10.89
CA GLN A 444 -15.78 -11.58 -10.66
C GLN A 444 -15.89 -12.45 -11.90
N HIS A 445 -14.77 -12.95 -12.39
CA HIS A 445 -14.71 -13.84 -13.55
C HIS A 445 -15.07 -15.28 -13.19
N PRO A 446 -15.44 -16.13 -14.19
CA PRO A 446 -15.76 -17.54 -13.96
C PRO A 446 -14.65 -18.34 -13.25
N ASP A 447 -13.37 -17.96 -13.47
CA ASP A 447 -12.21 -18.55 -12.81
C ASP A 447 -11.96 -18.03 -11.37
N GLY A 448 -12.83 -17.14 -10.88
CA GLY A 448 -12.76 -16.59 -9.53
C GLY A 448 -11.94 -15.31 -9.40
N TYR A 449 -11.26 -14.87 -10.44
CA TYR A 449 -10.44 -13.65 -10.43
C TYR A 449 -11.31 -12.40 -10.37
N VAL A 450 -10.87 -11.47 -9.54
CA VAL A 450 -11.51 -10.15 -9.40
C VAL A 450 -10.84 -9.17 -10.37
N GLU A 451 -11.66 -8.34 -11.01
CA GLU A 451 -11.22 -7.23 -11.84
C GLU A 451 -11.93 -5.96 -11.43
N ILE A 452 -11.18 -4.96 -10.96
CA ILE A 452 -11.71 -3.65 -10.57
C ILE A 452 -12.23 -2.91 -11.79
N ARG A 453 -13.44 -2.38 -11.66
CA ARG A 453 -14.08 -1.55 -12.68
C ARG A 453 -14.05 -0.07 -12.35
N ASP A 454 -14.23 0.27 -11.08
CA ASP A 454 -14.11 1.66 -10.61
C ASP A 454 -14.17 1.74 -9.07
N ARG A 455 -14.14 2.95 -8.53
CA ARG A 455 -14.57 3.24 -7.17
C ARG A 455 -16.04 3.61 -7.16
N SER A 456 -16.76 3.23 -6.11
CA SER A 456 -18.19 3.53 -5.98
C SER A 456 -18.50 5.02 -6.12
N LYS A 457 -17.60 5.89 -5.64
CA LYS A 457 -17.71 7.37 -5.72
C LYS A 457 -17.21 7.97 -7.03
N ASP A 458 -16.56 7.20 -7.89
CA ASP A 458 -16.01 7.66 -9.18
C ASP A 458 -16.87 7.19 -10.38
N ILE A 459 -17.79 6.23 -10.17
CA ILE A 459 -18.78 5.83 -11.18
C ILE A 459 -19.58 7.06 -11.59
N ILE A 460 -19.76 7.21 -12.91
CA ILE A 460 -20.55 8.28 -13.51
C ILE A 460 -21.94 7.74 -13.79
N ILE A 461 -22.98 8.39 -13.25
CA ILE A 461 -24.37 7.99 -13.46
C ILE A 461 -24.97 8.89 -14.54
N SER A 462 -24.98 8.41 -15.78
CA SER A 462 -25.44 9.16 -16.93
C SER A 462 -26.75 8.59 -17.49
N GLY A 463 -27.85 9.31 -17.33
CA GLY A 463 -29.15 8.86 -17.80
C GLY A 463 -29.65 7.56 -17.16
N GLY A 464 -29.19 7.24 -15.94
CA GLY A 464 -29.50 6.01 -15.23
C GLY A 464 -28.54 4.85 -15.51
N GLU A 465 -27.57 5.03 -16.41
CA GLU A 465 -26.54 4.04 -16.72
C GLU A 465 -25.25 4.30 -15.92
N ASN A 466 -24.66 3.25 -15.37
CA ASN A 466 -23.38 3.31 -14.68
C ASN A 466 -22.22 3.24 -15.71
N ILE A 467 -21.39 4.26 -15.71
CA ILE A 467 -20.22 4.36 -16.60
C ILE A 467 -18.96 4.30 -15.75
N SER A 468 -18.10 3.32 -16.02
CA SER A 468 -16.79 3.22 -15.42
C SER A 468 -15.84 4.28 -15.98
N THR A 469 -15.20 5.04 -15.12
CA THR A 469 -14.17 6.00 -15.50
C THR A 469 -12.92 5.29 -16.00
N ILE A 470 -12.59 4.14 -15.43
CA ILE A 470 -11.42 3.31 -15.80
C ILE A 470 -11.58 2.77 -17.23
N GLU A 471 -12.79 2.33 -17.62
CA GLU A 471 -13.05 1.86 -18.99
C GLU A 471 -12.74 2.94 -20.04
N ILE A 472 -13.07 4.19 -19.73
CA ILE A 472 -12.79 5.32 -20.62
C ILE A 472 -11.30 5.65 -20.62
N GLU A 473 -10.67 5.66 -19.45
CA GLU A 473 -9.23 5.92 -19.27
C GLU A 473 -8.40 4.90 -20.07
N ASP A 474 -8.76 3.62 -20.04
CA ASP A 474 -8.10 2.56 -20.80
C ASP A 474 -8.13 2.80 -22.31
N VAL A 475 -9.25 3.30 -22.82
CA VAL A 475 -9.36 3.68 -24.24
C VAL A 475 -8.51 4.91 -24.54
N LEU A 476 -8.52 5.92 -23.66
CA LEU A 476 -7.72 7.13 -23.82
C LEU A 476 -6.21 6.84 -23.84
N TYR A 477 -5.73 5.93 -22.98
CA TYR A 477 -4.31 5.51 -22.96
C TYR A 477 -3.84 4.83 -24.25
N ARG A 478 -4.76 4.29 -25.07
CA ARG A 478 -4.44 3.71 -26.39
C ARG A 478 -4.29 4.78 -27.49
N HIS A 479 -4.67 6.03 -27.24
CA HIS A 479 -4.51 7.11 -28.19
C HIS A 479 -3.03 7.52 -28.29
N PRO A 480 -2.42 7.59 -29.50
CA PRO A 480 -0.98 7.80 -29.67
C PRO A 480 -0.47 9.11 -29.06
N ALA A 481 -1.27 10.16 -29.04
CA ALA A 481 -0.91 11.46 -28.49
C ALA A 481 -1.09 11.55 -26.96
N VAL A 482 -1.77 10.61 -26.30
CA VAL A 482 -2.07 10.68 -24.88
C VAL A 482 -0.90 10.13 -24.06
N LEU A 483 -0.42 10.93 -23.12
CA LEU A 483 0.55 10.52 -22.10
C LEU A 483 -0.17 10.03 -20.84
N GLU A 484 -1.15 10.81 -20.37
CA GLU A 484 -1.93 10.52 -19.17
C GLU A 484 -3.37 10.95 -19.35
N ALA A 485 -4.29 10.22 -18.72
CA ALA A 485 -5.70 10.53 -18.73
C ALA A 485 -6.33 10.24 -17.37
N ALA A 486 -7.33 11.04 -17.01
CA ALA A 486 -8.23 10.78 -15.90
C ALA A 486 -9.63 11.24 -16.28
N VAL A 487 -10.62 10.42 -15.90
CA VAL A 487 -12.03 10.72 -16.21
C VAL A 487 -12.82 10.89 -14.91
N VAL A 488 -13.68 11.89 -14.88
CA VAL A 488 -14.56 12.18 -13.75
C VAL A 488 -15.96 12.54 -14.21
N ALA A 489 -16.92 12.43 -13.31
CA ALA A 489 -18.27 12.93 -13.52
C ALA A 489 -18.28 14.46 -13.64
N ARG A 490 -18.96 14.99 -14.68
CA ARG A 490 -19.35 16.39 -14.81
C ARG A 490 -20.88 16.49 -14.74
N PRO A 491 -21.45 17.39 -13.92
CA PRO A 491 -22.89 17.62 -13.90
C PRO A 491 -23.44 17.98 -15.29
N ASP A 492 -24.57 17.40 -15.66
CA ASP A 492 -25.25 17.65 -16.92
C ASP A 492 -26.76 17.78 -16.69
N PRO A 493 -27.42 18.89 -17.13
CA PRO A 493 -28.83 19.14 -16.86
C PRO A 493 -29.77 18.08 -17.47
N LYS A 494 -29.36 17.39 -18.54
CA LYS A 494 -30.17 16.39 -19.23
C LYS A 494 -29.94 14.97 -18.72
N TRP A 495 -28.68 14.64 -18.42
CA TRP A 495 -28.27 13.27 -18.17
C TRP A 495 -27.91 13.02 -16.69
N GLY A 496 -28.00 14.05 -15.84
CA GLY A 496 -27.51 14.05 -14.47
C GLY A 496 -25.99 14.24 -14.43
N GLU A 497 -25.27 13.29 -14.99
CA GLU A 497 -23.80 13.37 -15.12
C GLU A 497 -23.37 12.95 -16.53
N THR A 498 -22.19 13.44 -16.95
CA THR A 498 -21.54 13.01 -18.19
C THR A 498 -20.03 12.85 -17.97
N PRO A 499 -19.35 11.94 -18.73
CA PRO A 499 -17.91 11.79 -18.62
C PRO A 499 -17.16 13.04 -19.10
N CYS A 500 -16.26 13.54 -18.23
CA CYS A 500 -15.30 14.60 -18.51
C CYS A 500 -13.89 14.03 -18.43
N ALA A 501 -13.15 14.03 -19.54
CA ALA A 501 -11.78 13.54 -19.60
C ALA A 501 -10.79 14.68 -19.43
N PHE A 502 -9.85 14.51 -18.51
CA PHE A 502 -8.67 15.35 -18.35
C PHE A 502 -7.48 14.61 -18.96
N VAL A 503 -6.73 15.26 -19.87
CA VAL A 503 -5.72 14.61 -20.69
C VAL A 503 -4.42 15.41 -20.71
N THR A 504 -3.30 14.73 -20.43
CA THR A 504 -1.96 15.25 -20.68
C THR A 504 -1.44 14.61 -21.97
N LEU A 505 -1.04 15.43 -22.94
CA LEU A 505 -0.46 14.95 -24.19
C LEU A 505 1.03 14.61 -24.00
N ARG A 506 1.53 13.72 -24.86
CA ARG A 506 2.98 13.43 -24.94
C ARG A 506 3.73 14.68 -25.41
N PRO A 507 5.01 14.84 -25.04
CA PRO A 507 5.86 15.87 -25.62
C PRO A 507 5.77 15.82 -27.16
N ASP A 508 5.66 16.99 -27.78
CA ASP A 508 5.61 17.17 -29.24
C ASP A 508 4.38 16.55 -29.95
N ALA A 509 3.44 15.97 -29.20
CA ALA A 509 2.16 15.47 -29.75
C ALA A 509 1.08 16.55 -29.67
N THR A 510 0.19 16.56 -30.67
CA THR A 510 -0.99 17.43 -30.70
C THR A 510 -2.25 16.59 -30.93
N ALA A 511 -3.31 16.94 -30.24
CA ALA A 511 -4.65 16.41 -30.47
C ALA A 511 -5.70 17.43 -30.02
N THR A 512 -6.81 17.48 -30.71
CA THR A 512 -7.97 18.30 -30.34
C THR A 512 -8.94 17.50 -29.47
N ALA A 513 -9.79 18.18 -28.71
CA ALA A 513 -10.87 17.55 -27.95
C ALA A 513 -11.78 16.70 -28.83
N ALA A 514 -12.09 17.18 -30.05
CA ALA A 514 -12.93 16.48 -30.99
C ALA A 514 -12.30 15.15 -31.46
N GLU A 515 -11.00 15.13 -31.74
CA GLU A 515 -10.26 13.91 -32.13
C GLU A 515 -10.23 12.88 -30.99
N ILE A 516 -9.99 13.31 -29.75
CA ILE A 516 -10.02 12.43 -28.58
C ILE A 516 -11.43 11.84 -28.40
N ILE A 517 -12.49 12.65 -28.52
CA ILE A 517 -13.87 12.17 -28.38
C ILE A 517 -14.22 11.20 -29.52
N ALA A 518 -13.83 11.51 -30.76
CA ALA A 518 -14.05 10.64 -31.92
C ALA A 518 -13.35 9.28 -31.72
N PHE A 519 -12.10 9.30 -31.30
CA PHE A 519 -11.32 8.08 -30.97
C PHE A 519 -12.01 7.18 -29.94
N CYS A 520 -12.58 7.79 -28.89
CA CYS A 520 -13.34 7.05 -27.88
C CYS A 520 -14.64 6.47 -28.48
N ARG A 521 -15.39 7.25 -29.27
CA ARG A 521 -16.67 6.81 -29.88
C ARG A 521 -16.50 5.64 -30.83
N GLU A 522 -15.36 5.51 -31.49
CA GLU A 522 -15.06 4.38 -32.39
C GLU A 522 -14.78 3.08 -31.61
N ARG A 523 -14.44 3.17 -30.31
CA ARG A 523 -13.91 2.04 -29.51
C ARG A 523 -14.76 1.66 -28.31
N MET A 524 -15.82 2.44 -28.03
CA MET A 524 -16.75 2.17 -26.94
C MET A 524 -18.17 2.61 -27.28
N ALA A 525 -19.13 2.20 -26.48
CA ALA A 525 -20.51 2.66 -26.64
C ALA A 525 -20.58 4.20 -26.54
N HIS A 526 -21.29 4.84 -27.44
CA HIS A 526 -21.31 6.31 -27.61
C HIS A 526 -21.73 7.06 -26.33
N PHE A 527 -22.61 6.47 -25.51
CA PHE A 527 -23.05 7.08 -24.26
C PHE A 527 -21.94 7.12 -23.17
N LYS A 528 -20.94 6.23 -23.27
CA LYS A 528 -19.78 6.18 -22.39
C LYS A 528 -18.68 7.15 -22.81
N ALA A 529 -18.61 7.55 -24.07
CA ALA A 529 -17.56 8.42 -24.57
C ALA A 529 -17.58 9.79 -23.87
N PRO A 530 -16.42 10.40 -23.59
CA PRO A 530 -16.34 11.73 -22.99
C PRO A 530 -17.11 12.75 -23.82
N ARG A 531 -17.82 13.64 -23.15
CA ARG A 531 -18.46 14.81 -23.77
C ARG A 531 -17.61 16.06 -23.69
N THR A 532 -16.71 16.08 -22.69
CA THR A 532 -15.80 17.19 -22.44
C THR A 532 -14.39 16.63 -22.33
N VAL A 533 -13.42 17.31 -22.95
CA VAL A 533 -11.99 17.01 -22.84
C VAL A 533 -11.27 18.29 -22.41
N VAL A 534 -10.48 18.20 -21.34
CA VAL A 534 -9.66 19.28 -20.80
C VAL A 534 -8.20 18.86 -20.88
N PHE A 535 -7.36 19.69 -21.50
CA PHE A 535 -5.93 19.43 -21.58
C PHE A 535 -5.15 20.14 -20.47
N GLY A 536 -4.19 19.45 -19.87
CA GLY A 536 -3.32 20.01 -18.84
C GLY A 536 -2.62 18.95 -18.01
N PRO A 537 -1.79 19.39 -17.03
CA PRO A 537 -1.16 18.49 -16.09
C PRO A 537 -2.21 17.90 -15.12
N LEU A 538 -2.05 16.64 -14.77
CA LEU A 538 -2.98 15.94 -13.88
C LEU A 538 -2.48 15.92 -12.44
N PRO A 539 -3.33 16.26 -11.44
CA PRO A 539 -2.96 16.23 -10.03
C PRO A 539 -2.80 14.78 -9.54
N LYS A 540 -1.67 14.51 -8.89
CA LYS A 540 -1.32 13.18 -8.37
C LYS A 540 -0.93 13.23 -6.91
N THR A 541 -1.16 12.12 -6.22
CA THR A 541 -0.59 11.89 -4.90
C THR A 541 0.92 11.64 -5.01
N SER A 542 1.59 11.61 -3.86
CA SER A 542 3.00 11.26 -3.75
C SER A 542 3.35 9.86 -4.28
N THR A 543 2.37 8.97 -4.31
CA THR A 543 2.52 7.61 -4.84
C THR A 543 2.15 7.50 -6.32
N GLY A 544 1.88 8.63 -6.99
CA GLY A 544 1.49 8.68 -8.40
C GLY A 544 0.01 8.42 -8.67
N LYS A 545 -0.83 8.26 -7.62
CA LYS A 545 -2.26 8.04 -7.78
C LYS A 545 -2.97 9.33 -8.16
N MET A 546 -3.86 9.25 -9.16
CA MET A 546 -4.66 10.38 -9.64
C MET A 546 -5.59 10.94 -8.55
N GLN A 547 -5.58 12.25 -8.35
CA GLN A 547 -6.45 12.94 -7.39
C GLN A 547 -7.75 13.39 -8.05
N LYS A 548 -8.62 12.42 -8.39
CA LYS A 548 -9.88 12.67 -9.09
C LYS A 548 -10.80 13.65 -8.38
N PHE A 549 -10.71 13.80 -7.05
CA PHE A 549 -11.52 14.78 -6.34
C PHE A 549 -11.24 16.23 -6.79
N MET A 550 -9.95 16.57 -7.06
CA MET A 550 -9.59 17.89 -7.59
C MET A 550 -10.12 18.08 -9.01
N LEU A 551 -10.06 17.03 -9.82
CA LEU A 551 -10.58 17.07 -11.19
C LEU A 551 -12.11 17.19 -11.21
N ARG A 552 -12.82 16.54 -10.29
CA ARG A 552 -14.27 16.70 -10.14
C ARG A 552 -14.65 18.14 -9.78
N GLU A 553 -13.88 18.78 -8.91
CA GLU A 553 -14.12 20.20 -8.59
C GLU A 553 -13.89 21.09 -9.80
N GLN A 554 -12.81 20.86 -10.55
CA GLN A 554 -12.57 21.56 -11.81
C GLN A 554 -13.69 21.31 -12.84
N ALA A 555 -14.15 20.05 -12.98
CA ALA A 555 -15.21 19.70 -13.90
C ALA A 555 -16.55 20.41 -13.58
N ARG A 556 -16.85 20.64 -12.31
CA ARG A 556 -18.03 21.41 -11.86
C ARG A 556 -17.97 22.89 -12.23
N GLN A 557 -16.75 23.44 -12.33
CA GLN A 557 -16.51 24.85 -12.61
C GLN A 557 -16.45 25.15 -14.11
N LEU A 558 -16.40 24.10 -14.96
CA LEU A 558 -16.42 24.31 -16.42
C LEU A 558 -17.78 24.85 -16.84
N GLU A 559 -17.78 26.04 -17.42
CA GLU A 559 -18.96 26.60 -18.07
C GLU A 559 -19.44 25.70 -19.22
N GLY A 560 -20.77 25.57 -19.36
CA GLY A 560 -21.42 24.63 -20.27
C GLY A 560 -21.24 24.90 -21.77
#